data_83ec73cd864702b48f91f55cee2f4b7a
#
_entry.id   83ec73cd864702b48f91f55cee2f4b7a
#
_cell.length_a   1.000
_cell.length_b   1.000
_cell.length_c   1.000
_cell.angle_alpha   90.00
_cell.angle_beta   90.00
_cell.angle_gamma   90.00
#
_symmetry.space_group_name_H-M   'P 1'
#
loop_
_entity.id
_entity.type
_entity.pdbx_description
1 polymer ?
#
loop_
_entity_poly.entity_id
_entity_poly.type
_entity_poly.pdbx_seq_one_letter_code
_entity_poly.pdbx_strand_id
1 'polypeptide(L)'
;MSERRACRVIDADRKSVRYRSIRDDDAGLREKLRELANQRRRFGYRRLHILLRREGVMINRKKTQRIYQEEGLAVRRRRSRRRAVGTRAPAPVLALPNQRWSLDFVHDQMASGRRFRVLNVVDDVTRECLAAVPDTSISGRRVVRELTQLIEQRGKPGMIVSDNGTELTSNAVLAWCGEIGVEWHYIAPGRPMQNGYVESFNGRMRDELLNETLFLSLAHARVEIAAWVDDYNRERPHSSLGYATPAAFAAELDKQWPASLRPTGSATQPIASAALMRNKAARL
;
A
#
# COMPACT_ATOMS: atom_id res chain seq x y z
N MET A 1 -55.65 5.94 19.37
CA MET A 1 -54.83 6.38 20.51
C MET A 1 -54.17 7.69 20.14
N SER A 2 -54.10 8.70 21.02
CA SER A 2 -53.46 9.97 20.73
C SER A 2 -51.92 9.83 20.76
N GLU A 3 -51.18 10.57 19.93
CA GLU A 3 -49.73 10.61 19.93
C GLU A 3 -49.13 10.83 21.34
N ARG A 4 -49.76 11.76 22.11
CA ARG A 4 -49.32 12.04 23.49
C ARG A 4 -49.37 10.81 24.39
N ARG A 5 -50.41 9.99 24.25
CA ARG A 5 -50.59 8.76 25.00
C ARG A 5 -49.63 7.67 24.54
N ALA A 6 -49.42 7.57 23.21
CA ALA A 6 -48.46 6.64 22.65
C ALA A 6 -47.02 6.93 23.13
N CYS A 7 -46.59 8.18 23.05
CA CYS A 7 -45.24 8.62 23.52
C CYS A 7 -45.06 8.31 25.02
N ARG A 8 -46.11 8.51 25.84
CA ARG A 8 -46.05 8.17 27.28
C ARG A 8 -45.89 6.66 27.51
N VAL A 9 -46.58 5.85 26.73
CA VAL A 9 -46.52 4.38 26.86
C VAL A 9 -45.14 3.82 26.52
N ILE A 10 -44.47 4.40 25.50
CA ILE A 10 -43.15 3.94 25.06
C ILE A 10 -41.98 4.76 25.66
N ASP A 11 -42.30 5.66 26.61
CA ASP A 11 -41.32 6.56 27.25
C ASP A 11 -40.47 7.35 26.27
N ALA A 12 -41.10 7.87 25.19
CA ALA A 12 -40.43 8.66 24.17
C ALA A 12 -40.79 10.15 24.29
N ASP A 13 -39.78 11.01 24.16
CA ASP A 13 -40.01 12.47 24.09
C ASP A 13 -40.72 12.84 22.76
N ARG A 14 -41.85 13.56 22.86
CA ARG A 14 -42.64 14.01 21.72
C ARG A 14 -41.87 14.89 20.76
N LYS A 15 -40.88 15.69 21.24
CA LYS A 15 -40.02 16.50 20.37
C LYS A 15 -39.14 15.59 19.49
N SER A 16 -38.60 14.50 20.07
CA SER A 16 -37.81 13.50 19.33
C SER A 16 -38.65 12.76 18.28
N VAL A 17 -39.90 12.39 18.63
CA VAL A 17 -40.82 11.72 17.69
C VAL A 17 -41.21 12.62 16.53
N ARG A 18 -41.41 13.92 16.80
CA ARG A 18 -41.77 14.93 15.79
C ARG A 18 -40.58 15.50 15.02
N TYR A 19 -39.36 15.21 15.46
CA TYR A 19 -38.15 15.72 14.82
C TYR A 19 -38.07 15.26 13.37
N ARG A 20 -38.03 16.20 12.45
CA ARG A 20 -37.68 15.96 11.05
C ARG A 20 -36.31 16.54 10.80
N SER A 21 -35.43 15.74 10.24
CA SER A 21 -34.11 16.21 9.88
C SER A 21 -34.19 17.33 8.86
N ILE A 22 -33.61 18.49 9.17
CA ILE A 22 -33.45 19.64 8.25
C ILE A 22 -32.11 19.57 7.51
N ARG A 23 -31.40 18.43 7.64
CA ARG A 23 -30.11 18.25 6.95
C ARG A 23 -30.34 18.18 5.45
N ASP A 24 -29.48 18.84 4.71
CA ASP A 24 -29.39 18.69 3.27
C ASP A 24 -29.18 17.22 2.91
N ASP A 25 -29.80 16.77 1.82
CA ASP A 25 -29.70 15.39 1.33
C ASP A 25 -28.28 15.05 0.83
N ASP A 26 -27.46 16.06 0.57
CA ASP A 26 -26.09 15.87 0.09
C ASP A 26 -26.01 15.08 -1.25
N ALA A 27 -27.04 15.19 -2.11
CA ALA A 27 -27.23 14.35 -3.30
C ALA A 27 -25.97 14.32 -4.20
N GLY A 28 -25.41 15.47 -4.55
CA GLY A 28 -24.19 15.54 -5.37
C GLY A 28 -22.96 14.91 -4.71
N LEU A 29 -22.86 15.04 -3.39
CA LEU A 29 -21.76 14.39 -2.64
C LEU A 29 -21.94 12.88 -2.57
N ARG A 30 -23.17 12.39 -2.44
CA ARG A 30 -23.50 10.97 -2.45
C ARG A 30 -23.14 10.34 -3.79
N GLU A 31 -23.55 10.97 -4.87
CA GLU A 31 -23.26 10.52 -6.24
C GLU A 31 -21.75 10.44 -6.47
N LYS A 32 -21.03 11.51 -6.16
CA LYS A 32 -19.57 11.54 -6.30
C LYS A 32 -18.86 10.49 -5.44
N LEU A 33 -19.33 10.28 -4.22
CA LEU A 33 -18.77 9.25 -3.34
C LEU A 33 -19.03 7.83 -3.87
N ARG A 34 -20.20 7.58 -4.47
CA ARG A 34 -20.52 6.31 -5.14
C ARG A 34 -19.64 6.09 -6.38
N GLU A 35 -19.44 7.12 -7.18
CA GLU A 35 -18.57 7.07 -8.34
C GLU A 35 -17.13 6.68 -7.96
N LEU A 36 -16.53 7.39 -7.01
CA LEU A 36 -15.21 7.10 -6.50
C LEU A 36 -15.11 5.70 -5.87
N ALA A 37 -16.15 5.25 -5.16
CA ALA A 37 -16.19 3.91 -4.58
C ALA A 37 -16.29 2.82 -5.64
N ASN A 38 -16.99 3.07 -6.76
CA ASN A 38 -17.06 2.15 -7.90
C ASN A 38 -15.74 2.05 -8.65
N GLN A 39 -15.04 3.19 -8.85
CA GLN A 39 -13.70 3.20 -9.46
C GLN A 39 -12.66 2.52 -8.55
N ARG A 40 -12.83 2.63 -7.23
CA ARG A 40 -11.89 2.18 -6.20
C ARG A 40 -12.56 1.24 -5.20
N ARG A 41 -13.07 0.11 -5.66
CA ARG A 41 -13.92 -0.84 -4.90
C ARG A 41 -13.35 -1.26 -3.55
N ARG A 42 -12.02 -1.24 -3.38
CA ARG A 42 -11.33 -1.67 -2.15
C ARG A 42 -10.89 -0.51 -1.26
N PHE A 43 -11.29 0.74 -1.61
CA PHE A 43 -10.98 1.91 -0.79
C PHE A 43 -12.03 2.10 0.30
N GLY A 44 -11.57 2.26 1.54
CA GLY A 44 -12.43 2.69 2.63
C GLY A 44 -12.61 4.22 2.65
N TYR A 45 -13.60 4.71 3.41
CA TYR A 45 -13.98 6.12 3.48
C TYR A 45 -12.82 7.10 3.68
N ARG A 46 -11.74 6.70 4.38
CA ARG A 46 -10.59 7.59 4.62
C ARG A 46 -9.85 7.93 3.34
N ARG A 47 -9.63 6.95 2.46
CA ARG A 47 -8.98 7.19 1.16
C ARG A 47 -9.92 7.93 0.21
N LEU A 48 -11.20 7.54 0.16
CA LEU A 48 -12.20 8.24 -0.64
C LEU A 48 -12.32 9.71 -0.20
N HIS A 49 -12.25 10.00 1.10
CA HIS A 49 -12.21 11.37 1.59
C HIS A 49 -11.00 12.17 1.07
N ILE A 50 -9.81 11.55 0.99
CA ILE A 50 -8.63 12.20 0.43
C ILE A 50 -8.81 12.48 -1.07
N LEU A 51 -9.39 11.54 -1.82
CA LEU A 51 -9.70 11.75 -3.23
C LEU A 51 -10.68 12.90 -3.43
N LEU A 52 -11.79 12.94 -2.67
CA LEU A 52 -12.72 14.06 -2.68
C LEU A 52 -12.04 15.40 -2.43
N ARG A 53 -11.13 15.45 -1.45
CA ARG A 53 -10.38 16.68 -1.16
C ARG A 53 -9.43 17.11 -2.29
N ARG A 54 -8.81 16.15 -2.98
CA ARG A 54 -7.97 16.42 -4.18
C ARG A 54 -8.80 17.02 -5.33
N GLU A 55 -10.06 16.62 -5.43
CA GLU A 55 -11.02 17.18 -6.39
C GLU A 55 -11.68 18.48 -5.93
N GLY A 56 -11.19 19.10 -4.85
CA GLY A 56 -11.66 20.37 -4.34
C GLY A 56 -12.90 20.31 -3.45
N VAL A 57 -13.41 19.11 -3.13
CA VAL A 57 -14.59 18.96 -2.26
C VAL A 57 -14.17 19.09 -0.79
N MET A 58 -14.37 20.28 -0.23
CA MET A 58 -14.00 20.62 1.16
C MET A 58 -15.10 20.21 2.13
N ILE A 59 -14.99 19.00 2.68
CA ILE A 59 -15.96 18.45 3.63
C ILE A 59 -15.27 17.86 4.87
N ASN A 60 -16.05 17.70 5.94
CA ASN A 60 -15.55 17.05 7.16
C ASN A 60 -15.50 15.53 6.96
N ARG A 61 -14.40 14.92 7.42
CA ARG A 61 -14.21 13.45 7.37
C ARG A 61 -15.35 12.66 8.04
N LYS A 62 -15.93 13.20 9.14
CA LYS A 62 -17.08 12.56 9.80
C LYS A 62 -18.30 12.53 8.88
N LYS A 63 -18.52 13.59 8.05
CA LYS A 63 -19.59 13.64 7.06
C LYS A 63 -19.37 12.59 5.97
N THR A 64 -18.14 12.48 5.44
CA THR A 64 -17.78 11.43 4.47
C THR A 64 -18.03 10.03 5.06
N GLN A 65 -17.64 9.79 6.30
CA GLN A 65 -17.84 8.50 6.96
C GLN A 65 -19.32 8.17 7.11
N ARG A 66 -20.15 9.13 7.53
CA ARG A 66 -21.59 8.94 7.68
C ARG A 66 -22.23 8.58 6.33
N ILE A 67 -21.99 9.37 5.29
CA ILE A 67 -22.55 9.12 3.95
C ILE A 67 -22.06 7.76 3.41
N TYR A 68 -20.77 7.44 3.57
CA TYR A 68 -20.21 6.15 3.17
C TYR A 68 -20.92 4.95 3.82
N GLN A 69 -21.36 5.09 5.09
CA GLN A 69 -22.11 4.06 5.80
C GLN A 69 -23.57 4.02 5.34
N GLU A 70 -24.22 5.18 5.16
CA GLU A 70 -25.59 5.31 4.68
C GLU A 70 -25.76 4.71 3.28
N GLU A 71 -24.77 4.90 2.40
CA GLU A 71 -24.74 4.35 1.04
C GLU A 71 -24.31 2.85 0.97
N GLY A 72 -24.01 2.23 2.10
CA GLY A 72 -23.63 0.81 2.13
C GLY A 72 -22.29 0.49 1.47
N LEU A 73 -21.41 1.48 1.27
CA LEU A 73 -20.13 1.34 0.55
C LEU A 73 -19.04 0.62 1.34
N ALA A 74 -19.38 0.08 2.52
CA ALA A 74 -18.40 -0.52 3.42
C ALA A 74 -17.71 -1.75 2.81
N VAL A 75 -16.40 -1.67 2.64
CA VAL A 75 -15.57 -2.79 2.18
C VAL A 75 -15.50 -3.86 3.26
N ARG A 76 -16.01 -5.06 2.96
CA ARG A 76 -15.87 -6.20 3.86
C ARG A 76 -14.41 -6.60 3.95
N ARG A 77 -13.85 -6.55 5.17
CA ARG A 77 -12.51 -7.07 5.46
C ARG A 77 -12.65 -8.43 6.14
N ARG A 78 -11.87 -9.42 5.69
CA ARG A 78 -11.71 -10.65 6.48
C ARG A 78 -11.11 -10.28 7.83
N ARG A 79 -11.83 -10.58 8.91
CA ARG A 79 -11.28 -10.45 10.26
C ARG A 79 -10.26 -11.57 10.44
N SER A 80 -8.98 -11.21 10.52
CA SER A 80 -7.97 -12.17 10.97
C SER A 80 -8.18 -12.47 12.46
N ARG A 81 -7.90 -13.70 12.88
CA ARG A 81 -7.83 -14.03 14.30
C ARG A 81 -6.79 -13.14 14.96
N ARG A 82 -7.11 -12.57 16.12
CA ARG A 82 -6.13 -11.85 16.93
C ARG A 82 -5.01 -12.82 17.29
N ARG A 83 -3.80 -12.56 16.83
CA ARG A 83 -2.62 -13.29 17.25
C ARG A 83 -2.09 -12.66 18.53
N ALA A 84 -1.61 -13.49 19.47
CA ALA A 84 -0.87 -13.00 20.63
C ALA A 84 0.33 -12.17 20.14
N VAL A 85 0.51 -11.00 20.74
CA VAL A 85 1.61 -10.10 20.40
C VAL A 85 2.70 -10.33 21.44
N GLY A 86 3.75 -11.06 21.07
CA GLY A 86 4.96 -11.20 21.88
C GLY A 86 5.78 -9.90 21.90
N THR A 87 6.79 -9.83 22.75
CA THR A 87 7.76 -8.75 22.81
C THR A 87 8.47 -8.63 21.45
N ARG A 88 8.40 -7.46 20.82
CA ARG A 88 8.98 -7.20 19.51
C ARG A 88 10.16 -6.26 19.66
N ALA A 89 11.33 -6.66 19.15
CA ALA A 89 12.40 -5.71 18.95
C ALA A 89 11.97 -4.67 17.91
N PRO A 90 12.25 -3.37 18.12
CA PRO A 90 11.98 -2.35 17.11
C PRO A 90 12.73 -2.70 15.82
N ALA A 91 12.05 -2.63 14.68
CA ALA A 91 12.74 -2.71 13.40
C ALA A 91 13.68 -1.51 13.22
N PRO A 92 14.82 -1.66 12.53
CA PRO A 92 15.68 -0.53 12.21
C PRO A 92 14.89 0.60 11.56
N VAL A 93 15.13 1.83 12.00
CA VAL A 93 14.48 3.00 11.41
C VAL A 93 15.21 3.32 10.11
N LEU A 94 14.59 2.98 8.99
CA LEU A 94 15.08 3.35 7.67
C LEU A 94 14.67 4.80 7.39
N ALA A 95 15.59 5.60 6.89
CA ALA A 95 15.40 7.05 6.73
C ALA A 95 15.55 7.55 5.28
N LEU A 96 16.33 6.88 4.45
CA LEU A 96 16.69 7.33 3.11
C LEU A 96 16.14 6.42 2.01
N PRO A 97 15.70 6.97 0.87
CA PRO A 97 15.36 6.19 -0.31
C PRO A 97 16.54 5.29 -0.73
N ASN A 98 16.23 4.13 -1.29
CA ASN A 98 17.21 3.09 -1.68
C ASN A 98 18.03 2.51 -0.51
N GLN A 99 17.69 2.80 0.73
CA GLN A 99 18.39 2.20 1.86
C GLN A 99 18.12 0.69 1.96
N ARG A 100 16.89 0.27 1.65
CA ARG A 100 16.51 -1.15 1.63
C ARG A 100 15.42 -1.42 0.62
N TRP A 101 15.65 -2.41 -0.24
CA TRP A 101 14.64 -2.98 -1.12
C TRP A 101 14.16 -4.32 -0.58
N SER A 102 12.86 -4.54 -0.57
CA SER A 102 12.23 -5.82 -0.23
C SER A 102 11.69 -6.49 -1.49
N LEU A 103 12.00 -7.77 -1.65
CA LEU A 103 11.58 -8.58 -2.79
C LEU A 103 10.67 -9.73 -2.33
N ASP A 104 9.66 -10.04 -3.14
CA ASP A 104 8.83 -11.22 -2.96
C ASP A 104 8.06 -11.56 -4.23
N PHE A 105 7.58 -12.80 -4.33
CA PHE A 105 6.74 -13.27 -5.41
C PHE A 105 5.26 -13.31 -5.00
N VAL A 106 4.39 -12.85 -5.87
CA VAL A 106 2.97 -13.13 -5.79
C VAL A 106 2.55 -14.00 -6.98
N HIS A 107 1.66 -14.97 -6.72
CA HIS A 107 1.24 -15.94 -7.74
C HIS A 107 -0.21 -15.73 -8.12
N ASP A 108 -0.52 -15.94 -9.40
CA ASP A 108 -1.87 -15.94 -9.93
C ASP A 108 -1.99 -16.85 -11.17
N GLN A 109 -3.15 -16.90 -11.80
CA GLN A 109 -3.40 -17.69 -12.98
C GLN A 109 -4.18 -16.92 -14.04
N MET A 110 -3.95 -17.27 -15.30
CA MET A 110 -4.73 -16.78 -16.43
C MET A 110 -6.06 -17.55 -16.56
N ALA A 111 -7.00 -17.02 -17.32
CA ALA A 111 -8.27 -17.68 -17.64
C ALA A 111 -8.11 -19.10 -18.22
N SER A 112 -6.99 -19.36 -18.90
CA SER A 112 -6.61 -20.69 -19.41
C SER A 112 -6.18 -21.69 -18.33
N GLY A 113 -6.12 -21.27 -17.03
CA GLY A 113 -5.59 -22.07 -15.94
C GLY A 113 -4.04 -22.07 -15.84
N ARG A 114 -3.33 -21.52 -16.83
CA ARG A 114 -1.88 -21.41 -16.77
C ARG A 114 -1.45 -20.42 -15.71
N ARG A 115 -0.61 -20.86 -14.78
CA ARG A 115 -0.09 -20.02 -13.68
C ARG A 115 0.97 -19.06 -14.18
N PHE A 116 1.02 -17.90 -13.54
CA PHE A 116 2.11 -16.93 -13.63
C PHE A 116 2.45 -16.40 -12.24
N ARG A 117 3.59 -15.77 -12.11
CA ARG A 117 4.02 -15.10 -10.89
C ARG A 117 4.54 -13.73 -11.22
N VAL A 118 4.50 -12.85 -10.23
CA VAL A 118 4.99 -11.48 -10.35
C VAL A 118 6.12 -11.31 -9.36
N LEU A 119 7.31 -10.97 -9.83
CA LEU A 119 8.41 -10.50 -8.98
C LEU A 119 8.13 -9.05 -8.60
N ASN A 120 7.92 -8.79 -7.34
CA ASN A 120 7.72 -7.45 -6.81
C ASN A 120 8.97 -6.97 -6.07
N VAL A 121 9.38 -5.74 -6.36
CA VAL A 121 10.49 -5.03 -5.68
C VAL A 121 9.93 -3.73 -5.13
N VAL A 122 10.07 -3.52 -3.83
CA VAL A 122 9.53 -2.36 -3.12
C VAL A 122 10.63 -1.67 -2.34
N ASP A 123 10.71 -0.35 -2.43
CA ASP A 123 11.53 0.46 -1.53
C ASP A 123 10.84 0.57 -0.17
N ASP A 124 11.51 0.12 0.87
CA ASP A 124 10.94 0.06 2.22
C ASP A 124 10.77 1.43 2.89
N VAL A 125 11.43 2.46 2.40
CA VAL A 125 11.31 3.83 2.89
C VAL A 125 10.18 4.56 2.20
N THR A 126 10.26 4.65 0.87
CA THR A 126 9.30 5.41 0.06
C THR A 126 8.00 4.67 -0.17
N ARG A 127 7.98 3.35 0.02
CA ARG A 127 6.87 2.45 -0.32
C ARG A 127 6.59 2.36 -1.83
N GLU A 128 7.47 2.89 -2.66
CA GLU A 128 7.34 2.76 -4.10
C GLU A 128 7.49 1.30 -4.52
N CYS A 129 6.63 0.85 -5.41
CA CYS A 129 6.89 -0.35 -6.19
C CYS A 129 7.88 0.02 -7.29
N LEU A 130 9.11 -0.47 -7.18
CA LEU A 130 10.18 -0.21 -8.13
C LEU A 130 10.07 -1.10 -9.36
N ALA A 131 9.61 -2.35 -9.17
CA ALA A 131 9.32 -3.28 -10.25
C ALA A 131 8.19 -4.22 -9.85
N ALA A 132 7.37 -4.59 -10.83
CA ALA A 132 6.42 -5.69 -10.77
C ALA A 132 6.48 -6.44 -12.10
N VAL A 133 7.17 -7.57 -12.14
CA VAL A 133 7.50 -8.30 -13.36
C VAL A 133 6.70 -9.58 -13.44
N PRO A 134 5.60 -9.64 -14.22
CA PRO A 134 4.84 -10.87 -14.42
C PRO A 134 5.47 -11.77 -15.47
N ASP A 135 5.67 -13.04 -15.12
CA ASP A 135 6.08 -14.08 -16.07
C ASP A 135 5.60 -15.47 -15.61
N THR A 136 5.56 -16.40 -16.55
CA THR A 136 5.24 -17.81 -16.26
C THR A 136 6.43 -18.55 -15.67
N SER A 137 7.65 -18.06 -15.91
CA SER A 137 8.88 -18.60 -15.34
C SER A 137 9.89 -17.45 -15.09
N ILE A 138 10.35 -17.34 -13.85
CA ILE A 138 11.36 -16.35 -13.46
C ILE A 138 12.51 -17.12 -12.80
N SER A 139 13.64 -17.21 -13.47
CA SER A 139 14.86 -17.82 -12.93
C SER A 139 15.70 -16.78 -12.16
N GLY A 140 16.68 -17.22 -11.38
CA GLY A 140 17.62 -16.32 -10.72
C GLY A 140 18.37 -15.40 -11.68
N ARG A 141 18.71 -15.86 -12.89
CA ARG A 141 19.28 -15.00 -13.94
C ARG A 141 18.33 -13.88 -14.38
N ARG A 142 17.02 -14.19 -14.43
CA ARG A 142 16.01 -13.17 -14.74
C ARG A 142 15.90 -12.16 -13.60
N VAL A 143 15.93 -12.60 -12.34
CA VAL A 143 15.94 -11.70 -11.17
C VAL A 143 17.14 -10.76 -11.24
N VAL A 144 18.34 -11.30 -11.47
CA VAL A 144 19.56 -10.49 -11.64
C VAL A 144 19.39 -9.41 -12.70
N ARG A 145 18.87 -9.77 -13.88
CA ARG A 145 18.67 -8.80 -14.98
C ARG A 145 17.75 -7.67 -14.58
N GLU A 146 16.61 -7.98 -13.94
CA GLU A 146 15.66 -6.96 -13.51
C GLU A 146 16.25 -6.05 -12.42
N LEU A 147 17.01 -6.61 -11.48
CA LEU A 147 17.68 -5.83 -10.44
C LEU A 147 18.80 -4.96 -10.99
N THR A 148 19.56 -5.44 -11.98
CA THR A 148 20.59 -4.65 -12.64
C THR A 148 19.97 -3.43 -13.32
N GLN A 149 18.88 -3.61 -14.08
CA GLN A 149 18.16 -2.49 -14.70
C GLN A 149 17.63 -1.48 -13.67
N LEU A 150 17.14 -1.96 -12.53
CA LEU A 150 16.70 -1.07 -11.45
C LEU A 150 17.85 -0.28 -10.83
N ILE A 151 19.01 -0.90 -10.63
CA ILE A 151 20.21 -0.23 -10.11
C ILE A 151 20.70 0.83 -11.07
N GLU A 152 20.68 0.57 -12.38
CA GLU A 152 21.03 1.57 -13.41
C GLU A 152 20.11 2.79 -13.37
N GLN A 153 18.83 2.60 -13.10
CA GLN A 153 17.82 3.68 -13.07
C GLN A 153 17.76 4.44 -11.74
N ARG A 154 17.94 3.75 -10.62
CA ARG A 154 17.66 4.29 -9.27
C ARG A 154 18.90 4.39 -8.38
N GLY A 155 20.01 3.84 -8.81
CA GLY A 155 21.20 3.65 -7.98
C GLY A 155 21.13 2.37 -7.15
N LYS A 156 22.30 1.97 -6.63
CA LYS A 156 22.47 0.76 -5.83
C LYS A 156 21.78 0.91 -4.46
N PRO A 157 20.95 -0.08 -4.04
CA PRO A 157 20.40 -0.09 -2.69
C PRO A 157 21.49 -0.41 -1.66
N GLY A 158 21.30 0.07 -0.43
CA GLY A 158 22.17 -0.31 0.68
C GLY A 158 22.03 -1.80 1.06
N MET A 159 20.80 -2.33 0.95
CA MET A 159 20.48 -3.72 1.29
C MET A 159 19.30 -4.22 0.46
N ILE A 160 19.30 -5.51 0.17
CA ILE A 160 18.15 -6.23 -0.39
C ILE A 160 17.66 -7.25 0.63
N VAL A 161 16.35 -7.35 0.84
CA VAL A 161 15.73 -8.33 1.73
C VAL A 161 14.77 -9.20 0.94
N SER A 162 14.84 -10.52 1.09
CA SER A 162 13.92 -11.46 0.47
C SER A 162 13.64 -12.67 1.37
N ASP A 163 12.66 -13.48 0.96
CA ASP A 163 12.51 -14.83 1.47
C ASP A 163 13.61 -15.77 0.92
N ASN A 164 13.55 -17.04 1.31
CA ASN A 164 14.49 -18.08 0.87
C ASN A 164 14.02 -18.82 -0.39
N GLY A 165 13.29 -18.16 -1.29
CA GLY A 165 12.87 -18.74 -2.55
C GLY A 165 14.05 -19.25 -3.38
N THR A 166 13.89 -20.40 -4.06
CA THR A 166 14.98 -21.04 -4.82
C THR A 166 15.58 -20.15 -5.89
N GLU A 167 14.79 -19.27 -6.47
CA GLU A 167 15.23 -18.28 -7.47
C GLU A 167 16.12 -17.20 -6.86
N LEU A 168 15.82 -16.81 -5.61
CA LEU A 168 16.50 -15.74 -4.89
C LEU A 168 17.77 -16.24 -4.19
N THR A 169 17.84 -17.54 -3.91
CA THR A 169 19.04 -18.21 -3.34
C THR A 169 19.93 -18.87 -4.39
N SER A 170 19.68 -18.62 -5.67
CA SER A 170 20.42 -19.24 -6.78
C SER A 170 21.87 -18.73 -6.88
N ASN A 171 22.78 -19.58 -7.41
CA ASN A 171 24.16 -19.20 -7.65
C ASN A 171 24.32 -17.92 -8.49
N ALA A 172 23.38 -17.69 -9.44
CA ALA A 172 23.39 -16.46 -10.24
C ALA A 172 23.19 -15.20 -9.41
N VAL A 173 22.27 -15.25 -8.43
CA VAL A 173 22.04 -14.14 -7.49
C VAL A 173 23.22 -13.96 -6.56
N LEU A 174 23.76 -15.03 -6.01
CA LEU A 174 24.91 -14.97 -5.10
C LEU A 174 26.16 -14.39 -5.79
N ALA A 175 26.48 -14.84 -7.02
CA ALA A 175 27.58 -14.28 -7.80
C ALA A 175 27.38 -12.79 -8.08
N TRP A 176 26.20 -12.41 -8.52
CA TRP A 176 25.84 -11.02 -8.78
C TRP A 176 25.95 -10.11 -7.56
N CYS A 177 25.53 -10.60 -6.38
CA CYS A 177 25.70 -9.85 -5.13
C CYS A 177 27.16 -9.55 -4.83
N GLY A 178 28.06 -10.53 -5.10
CA GLY A 178 29.50 -10.35 -4.95
C GLY A 178 30.09 -9.32 -5.93
N GLU A 179 29.63 -9.32 -7.19
CA GLU A 179 30.09 -8.39 -8.22
C GLU A 179 29.66 -6.95 -7.94
N ILE A 180 28.38 -6.76 -7.60
CA ILE A 180 27.81 -5.42 -7.34
C ILE A 180 28.17 -4.92 -5.94
N GLY A 181 28.52 -5.81 -5.02
CA GLY A 181 28.81 -5.48 -3.62
C GLY A 181 27.55 -4.98 -2.89
N VAL A 182 26.38 -5.59 -3.15
CA VAL A 182 25.13 -5.32 -2.45
C VAL A 182 24.92 -6.34 -1.35
N GLU A 183 24.52 -5.85 -0.16
CA GLU A 183 24.18 -6.73 0.95
C GLU A 183 22.80 -7.38 0.70
N TRP A 184 22.73 -8.71 0.71
CA TRP A 184 21.49 -9.45 0.57
C TRP A 184 21.17 -10.22 1.84
N HIS A 185 20.03 -9.86 2.43
CA HIS A 185 19.57 -10.46 3.68
C HIS A 185 18.36 -11.38 3.43
N TYR A 186 18.54 -12.67 3.76
CA TYR A 186 17.44 -13.62 3.74
C TYR A 186 16.72 -13.63 5.08
N ILE A 187 15.37 -13.56 5.05
CA ILE A 187 14.59 -13.61 6.28
C ILE A 187 14.72 -14.98 6.94
N ALA A 188 14.77 -14.99 8.27
CA ALA A 188 14.80 -16.24 9.02
C ALA A 188 13.50 -17.05 8.79
N PRO A 189 13.57 -18.38 8.64
CA PRO A 189 12.42 -19.25 8.50
C PRO A 189 11.37 -18.97 9.60
N GLY A 190 10.11 -18.82 9.22
CA GLY A 190 9.01 -18.53 10.14
C GLY A 190 8.94 -17.09 10.67
N ARG A 191 9.74 -16.16 10.15
CA ARG A 191 9.71 -14.74 10.51
C ARG A 191 9.28 -13.81 9.36
N PRO A 192 8.07 -13.96 8.82
CA PRO A 192 7.58 -13.15 7.69
C PRO A 192 7.62 -11.65 7.96
N MET A 193 7.52 -11.24 9.23
CA MET A 193 7.57 -9.81 9.59
C MET A 193 8.84 -9.08 9.16
N GLN A 194 9.93 -9.80 8.88
CA GLN A 194 11.17 -9.20 8.39
C GLN A 194 11.03 -8.70 6.95
N ASN A 195 10.08 -9.25 6.17
CA ASN A 195 9.74 -8.82 4.80
C ASN A 195 8.35 -8.13 4.71
N GLY A 196 7.85 -7.60 5.82
CA GLY A 196 6.48 -7.12 5.97
C GLY A 196 6.06 -6.00 5.02
N TYR A 197 6.99 -5.28 4.40
CA TYR A 197 6.66 -4.20 3.47
C TYR A 197 6.20 -4.75 2.12
N VAL A 198 6.97 -5.62 1.51
CA VAL A 198 6.57 -6.25 0.25
C VAL A 198 5.39 -7.22 0.46
N GLU A 199 5.31 -7.91 1.60
CA GLU A 199 4.12 -8.70 1.94
C GLU A 199 2.84 -7.85 2.00
N SER A 200 2.94 -6.66 2.64
CA SER A 200 1.83 -5.71 2.66
C SER A 200 1.49 -5.17 1.28
N PHE A 201 2.48 -4.95 0.42
CA PHE A 201 2.30 -4.58 -0.98
C PHE A 201 1.59 -5.70 -1.76
N ASN A 202 2.09 -6.95 -1.67
CA ASN A 202 1.50 -8.12 -2.30
C ASN A 202 0.05 -8.35 -1.86
N GLY A 203 -0.24 -8.16 -0.58
CA GLY A 203 -1.61 -8.22 -0.07
C GLY A 203 -2.53 -7.20 -0.73
N ARG A 204 -2.04 -6.00 -1.04
CA ARG A 204 -2.82 -4.97 -1.73
C ARG A 204 -2.97 -5.26 -3.22
N MET A 205 -1.89 -5.69 -3.88
CA MET A 205 -1.96 -6.12 -5.27
C MET A 205 -3.00 -7.24 -5.43
N ARG A 206 -3.00 -8.21 -4.52
CA ARG A 206 -3.98 -9.29 -4.52
C ARG A 206 -5.40 -8.76 -4.32
N ASP A 207 -5.63 -7.92 -3.31
CA ASP A 207 -6.96 -7.41 -2.99
C ASP A 207 -7.51 -6.44 -4.03
N GLU A 208 -6.66 -5.57 -4.59
CA GLU A 208 -7.09 -4.44 -5.42
C GLU A 208 -6.99 -4.73 -6.93
N LEU A 209 -6.21 -5.75 -7.35
CA LEU A 209 -6.01 -6.12 -8.75
C LEU A 209 -6.25 -7.60 -9.02
N LEU A 210 -5.44 -8.51 -8.41
CA LEU A 210 -5.44 -9.91 -8.83
C LEU A 210 -6.79 -10.60 -8.60
N ASN A 211 -7.46 -10.32 -7.48
CA ASN A 211 -8.78 -10.88 -7.18
C ASN A 211 -9.94 -10.18 -7.92
N GLU A 212 -9.69 -9.04 -8.55
CA GLU A 212 -10.71 -8.23 -9.25
C GLU A 212 -10.60 -8.36 -10.78
N THR A 213 -9.52 -9.00 -11.29
CA THR A 213 -9.21 -9.06 -12.73
C THR A 213 -9.09 -10.51 -13.21
N LEU A 214 -9.75 -10.84 -14.29
CA LEU A 214 -9.56 -12.11 -15.02
C LEU A 214 -8.50 -11.90 -16.10
N PHE A 215 -7.32 -12.45 -15.93
CA PHE A 215 -6.22 -12.30 -16.87
C PHE A 215 -6.39 -13.25 -18.09
N LEU A 216 -6.59 -12.70 -19.27
CA LEU A 216 -6.78 -13.49 -20.49
C LEU A 216 -5.47 -14.04 -21.06
N SER A 217 -4.37 -13.31 -20.87
CA SER A 217 -3.03 -13.68 -21.34
C SER A 217 -1.95 -13.04 -20.47
N LEU A 218 -0.69 -13.47 -20.63
CA LEU A 218 0.44 -12.84 -19.95
C LEU A 218 0.66 -11.39 -20.42
N ALA A 219 0.37 -11.08 -21.68
CA ALA A 219 0.43 -9.72 -22.21
C ALA A 219 -0.61 -8.82 -21.52
N HIS A 220 -1.86 -9.33 -21.36
CA HIS A 220 -2.90 -8.62 -20.60
C HIS A 220 -2.47 -8.42 -19.14
N ALA A 221 -1.93 -9.46 -18.48
CA ALA A 221 -1.43 -9.32 -17.12
C ALA A 221 -0.33 -8.24 -16.98
N ARG A 222 0.57 -8.13 -17.97
CA ARG A 222 1.61 -7.08 -17.99
C ARG A 222 1.01 -5.68 -18.05
N VAL A 223 0.02 -5.47 -18.88
CA VAL A 223 -0.65 -4.15 -19.03
C VAL A 223 -1.37 -3.77 -17.74
N GLU A 224 -2.20 -4.65 -17.20
CA GLU A 224 -2.99 -4.40 -16.01
C GLU A 224 -2.12 -4.18 -14.76
N ILE A 225 -1.07 -4.99 -14.60
CA ILE A 225 -0.13 -4.85 -13.49
C ILE A 225 0.65 -3.53 -13.60
N ALA A 226 1.11 -3.15 -14.79
CA ALA A 226 1.81 -1.89 -15.00
C ALA A 226 0.91 -0.69 -14.69
N ALA A 227 -0.33 -0.70 -15.16
CA ALA A 227 -1.31 0.35 -14.88
C ALA A 227 -1.61 0.45 -13.37
N TRP A 228 -1.79 -0.69 -12.69
CA TRP A 228 -2.02 -0.71 -11.25
C TRP A 228 -0.81 -0.21 -10.45
N VAL A 229 0.41 -0.54 -10.87
CA VAL A 229 1.65 -0.05 -10.22
C VAL A 229 1.80 1.46 -10.38
N ASP A 230 1.49 1.99 -11.55
CA ASP A 230 1.51 3.45 -11.76
C ASP A 230 0.49 4.14 -10.85
N ASP A 231 -0.74 3.64 -10.79
CA ASP A 231 -1.76 4.11 -9.86
C ASP A 231 -1.33 3.99 -8.38
N TYR A 232 -0.74 2.84 -8.01
CA TYR A 232 -0.24 2.61 -6.66
C TYR A 232 0.81 3.62 -6.25
N ASN A 233 1.73 3.94 -7.15
CA ASN A 233 2.83 4.87 -6.89
C ASN A 233 2.39 6.33 -6.94
N ARG A 234 1.50 6.73 -7.87
CA ARG A 234 1.23 8.14 -8.18
C ARG A 234 -0.12 8.64 -7.69
N GLU A 235 -1.14 7.77 -7.60
CA GLU A 235 -2.49 8.20 -7.28
C GLU A 235 -2.97 7.72 -5.92
N ARG A 236 -2.55 6.54 -5.50
CA ARG A 236 -3.08 5.87 -4.32
C ARG A 236 -2.62 6.53 -3.01
N PRO A 237 -3.54 7.02 -2.12
CA PRO A 237 -3.17 7.57 -0.83
C PRO A 237 -2.68 6.49 0.15
N HIS A 238 -1.52 6.70 0.78
CA HIS A 238 -0.92 5.78 1.75
C HIS A 238 -1.00 6.32 3.17
N SER A 239 -1.71 5.64 4.05
CA SER A 239 -1.88 6.07 5.45
C SER A 239 -0.57 6.11 6.23
N SER A 240 0.40 5.24 5.90
CA SER A 240 1.74 5.25 6.52
C SER A 240 2.61 6.43 6.08
N LEU A 241 2.25 7.09 4.98
CA LEU A 241 2.93 8.27 4.43
C LEU A 241 2.10 9.55 4.61
N GLY A 242 1.25 9.62 5.64
CA GLY A 242 0.37 10.78 5.85
C GLY A 242 -0.64 11.00 4.73
N TYR A 243 -1.02 9.96 4.01
CA TYR A 243 -1.86 9.98 2.81
C TYR A 243 -1.21 10.60 1.56
N ALA A 244 0.09 10.87 1.58
CA ALA A 244 0.84 11.11 0.35
C ALA A 244 0.87 9.83 -0.51
N THR A 245 1.12 9.98 -1.81
CA THR A 245 1.45 8.86 -2.68
C THR A 245 2.91 8.47 -2.50
N PRO A 246 3.32 7.22 -2.78
CA PRO A 246 4.73 6.82 -2.72
C PRO A 246 5.65 7.73 -3.52
N ALA A 247 5.31 8.04 -4.77
CA ALA A 247 6.11 8.91 -5.64
C ALA A 247 6.23 10.35 -5.11
N ALA A 248 5.13 10.93 -4.59
CA ALA A 248 5.18 12.26 -4.00
C ALA A 248 6.04 12.29 -2.73
N PHE A 249 5.97 11.22 -1.92
CA PHE A 249 6.78 11.08 -0.72
C PHE A 249 8.27 10.90 -1.06
N ALA A 250 8.59 10.10 -2.08
CA ALA A 250 9.96 9.93 -2.58
C ALA A 250 10.53 11.26 -3.08
N ALA A 251 9.77 11.99 -3.91
CA ALA A 251 10.19 13.29 -4.43
C ALA A 251 10.45 14.33 -3.31
N GLU A 252 9.68 14.28 -2.23
CA GLU A 252 9.92 15.16 -1.07
C GLU A 252 11.20 14.78 -0.31
N LEU A 253 11.47 13.48 -0.14
CA LEU A 253 12.71 13.00 0.46
C LEU A 253 13.93 13.35 -0.42
N ASP A 254 13.80 13.25 -1.75
CA ASP A 254 14.88 13.59 -2.67
C ASP A 254 15.24 15.08 -2.63
N LYS A 255 14.28 15.97 -2.40
CA LYS A 255 14.54 17.41 -2.16
C LYS A 255 15.28 17.64 -0.84
N GLN A 256 14.91 16.93 0.21
CA GLN A 256 15.52 17.07 1.53
C GLN A 256 16.93 16.43 1.58
N TRP A 257 17.13 15.35 0.85
CA TRP A 257 18.37 14.57 0.79
C TRP A 257 18.76 14.24 -0.66
N PRO A 258 19.32 15.19 -1.41
CA PRO A 258 19.78 14.96 -2.76
C PRO A 258 20.73 13.75 -2.86
N ALA A 259 20.71 13.05 -3.98
CA ALA A 259 21.51 11.83 -4.18
C ALA A 259 23.01 12.07 -3.93
N SER A 260 23.50 13.27 -4.22
CA SER A 260 24.90 13.72 -3.97
C SER A 260 25.29 13.77 -2.49
N LEU A 261 24.31 13.85 -1.57
CA LEU A 261 24.55 13.91 -0.11
C LEU A 261 24.29 12.57 0.58
N ARG A 262 23.94 11.52 -0.17
CA ARG A 262 23.68 10.19 0.41
C ARG A 262 25.00 9.47 0.67
N PRO A 263 25.18 8.85 1.85
CA PRO A 263 26.39 8.07 2.13
C PRO A 263 26.50 6.90 1.14
N THR A 264 27.60 6.81 0.44
CA THR A 264 27.97 5.69 -0.43
C THR A 264 28.63 4.61 0.42
N GLY A 265 27.87 3.87 1.23
CA GLY A 265 28.43 2.80 2.04
C GLY A 265 27.43 2.28 3.09
N SER A 266 27.58 1.02 3.45
CA SER A 266 26.83 0.35 4.51
C SER A 266 27.15 0.97 5.88
N ALA A 267 26.54 2.09 6.20
CA ALA A 267 26.61 2.68 7.54
C ALA A 267 25.22 2.69 8.16
N THR A 268 24.92 1.63 8.90
CA THR A 268 23.81 1.56 9.85
C THR A 268 24.08 2.49 11.03
N GLN A 269 23.94 3.80 10.83
CA GLN A 269 23.80 4.72 11.96
C GLN A 269 22.38 5.30 11.97
N PRO A 270 21.63 5.17 13.08
CA PRO A 270 20.31 5.77 13.20
C PRO A 270 20.43 7.28 13.32
N ILE A 271 19.96 8.01 12.31
CA ILE A 271 19.84 9.48 12.39
C ILE A 271 18.64 9.79 13.29
N ALA A 272 18.90 10.31 14.45
CA ALA A 272 17.90 10.62 15.50
C ALA A 272 16.85 11.68 15.09
N SER A 273 16.97 12.34 13.91
CA SER A 273 16.10 13.46 13.52
C SER A 273 14.82 13.07 12.78
N ALA A 274 14.68 11.82 12.32
CA ALA A 274 13.48 11.38 11.59
C ALA A 274 12.23 11.22 12.50
N ALA A 275 12.40 11.22 13.80
CA ALA A 275 11.30 11.12 14.76
C ALA A 275 10.47 12.42 14.88
N LEU A 276 11.04 13.57 14.54
CA LEU A 276 10.33 14.86 14.68
C LEU A 276 9.28 15.09 13.58
N MET A 277 9.42 14.50 12.41
CA MET A 277 8.48 14.73 11.30
C MET A 277 7.22 13.85 11.36
N ARG A 278 7.25 12.70 12.04
CA ARG A 278 6.05 11.86 12.22
C ARG A 278 4.96 12.52 13.07
N ASN A 279 5.33 13.46 13.96
CA ASN A 279 4.38 14.16 14.82
C ASN A 279 3.65 15.35 14.16
N LYS A 280 4.16 15.91 13.05
CA LYS A 280 3.46 17.01 12.34
C LYS A 280 2.36 16.53 11.40
N ALA A 281 2.51 15.34 10.78
CA ALA A 281 1.50 14.79 9.88
C ALA A 281 0.27 14.18 10.59
N ALA A 282 0.32 13.96 11.90
CA ALA A 282 -0.78 13.41 12.69
C ALA A 282 -1.78 14.46 13.20
N ARG A 283 -1.54 15.76 12.94
CA ARG A 283 -2.38 16.88 13.43
C ARG A 283 -3.13 17.65 12.34
N LEU A 284 -3.24 17.13 11.13
CA LEU A 284 -4.08 17.71 10.07
C LEU A 284 -5.31 16.84 9.76
#